data_dd80d0a789eb1c0e43a28538b18e6119
#
_entry.id   dd80d0a789eb1c0e43a28538b18e6119
#
_cell.length_a   1.000
_cell.length_b   1.000
_cell.length_c   1.000
_cell.angle_alpha   90.00
_cell.angle_beta   90.00
_cell.angle_gamma   90.00
#
_symmetry.space_group_name_H-M   'P 1'
#
loop_
_entity.id
_entity.type
_entity.pdbx_description
1 polymer ?
#
loop_
_entity_poly.entity_id
_entity_poly.type
_entity_poly.pdbx_seq_one_letter_code
_entity_poly.pdbx_strand_id
1 'polypeptide(L)'
;GFIDGHTHMDAQVFWDQLGSCSCYHGVTTTVMGNCGFTLAPCRESEADLVFRNLERAEDISRGAMLEGINWQWETYPEYMDAVDKVPKGINYAGYIGHSALRTYVMGERAFAQNPTDDDMRAMKNAVREAIHAGAIGFSTSRSPSHMTSDNRIVASRVAPDEEVCEIVRAMGETGAGIFQLAMKRGETDAMLDFYQSLADLSKETGRPVTFGSLSRKERPGQWKLFYDLIEKENLRGARIFTQVHSREINSLLSFETSTPFDHWDVWCDFRKLPLGVQISKLRSDAVLRRKLIGIADQPYSGPEAYGAEPRPPDWDSFYVMDQIPRPHRSVGE
;
A
#
# COMPACT_ATOMS: atom_id res chain seq x y z
N GLY A 1 19.79 0.66 16.87
CA GLY A 1 18.35 0.98 16.96
C GLY A 1 17.50 -0.02 16.22
N PHE A 2 16.20 0.20 16.20
CA PHE A 2 15.28 -0.64 15.47
C PHE A 2 15.28 -0.29 13.98
N ILE A 3 14.89 -1.24 13.14
CA ILE A 3 14.63 -1.06 11.71
C ILE A 3 13.12 -1.16 11.49
N ASP A 4 12.50 -0.10 10.98
CA ASP A 4 11.12 -0.16 10.49
C ASP A 4 11.15 -0.60 9.02
N GLY A 5 10.81 -1.86 8.80
CA GLY A 5 10.91 -2.53 7.49
C GLY A 5 9.79 -2.18 6.50
N HIS A 6 8.80 -1.37 6.91
CA HIS A 6 7.67 -1.05 6.04
C HIS A 6 7.12 0.35 6.32
N THR A 7 7.55 1.32 5.53
CA THR A 7 7.08 2.70 5.61
C THR A 7 6.76 3.27 4.22
N HIS A 8 6.04 4.39 4.20
CA HIS A 8 5.76 5.20 3.01
C HIS A 8 6.32 6.61 3.17
N MET A 9 7.57 6.70 3.65
CA MET A 9 8.27 7.97 3.91
C MET A 9 8.92 8.57 2.66
N ASP A 10 8.63 8.06 1.49
CA ASP A 10 9.24 8.46 0.21
C ASP A 10 9.14 9.96 -0.07
N ALA A 11 8.00 10.55 0.26
CA ALA A 11 7.80 11.99 0.18
C ALA A 11 8.18 12.69 1.48
N GLN A 12 7.84 12.10 2.62
CA GLN A 12 8.00 12.67 3.95
C GLN A 12 9.45 13.03 4.27
N VAL A 13 10.43 12.26 3.79
CA VAL A 13 11.87 12.52 4.00
C VAL A 13 12.30 13.94 3.60
N PHE A 14 11.61 14.58 2.65
CA PHE A 14 11.94 15.92 2.16
C PHE A 14 11.48 17.06 3.09
N TRP A 15 10.48 16.81 3.95
CA TRP A 15 10.00 17.82 4.93
C TRP A 15 10.11 17.38 6.38
N ASP A 16 10.21 16.09 6.66
CA ASP A 16 10.44 15.54 8.00
C ASP A 16 11.75 14.75 8.04
N GLN A 17 12.83 15.46 8.13
CA GLN A 17 14.19 14.93 8.06
C GLN A 17 14.59 14.06 9.26
N LEU A 18 13.84 14.14 10.35
CA LEU A 18 14.07 13.31 11.55
C LEU A 18 13.35 11.96 11.44
N GLY A 19 12.44 11.76 10.47
CA GLY A 19 11.56 10.61 10.44
C GLY A 19 10.73 10.52 11.72
N SER A 20 10.06 11.63 12.06
CA SER A 20 9.22 11.77 13.26
C SER A 20 8.24 10.61 13.38
N CYS A 21 7.74 10.34 14.57
CA CYS A 21 7.03 9.12 14.91
C CYS A 21 7.94 7.87 14.95
N SER A 22 8.64 7.51 13.89
CA SER A 22 9.54 6.35 13.90
C SER A 22 10.72 6.54 14.83
N CYS A 23 11.45 7.67 14.73
CA CYS A 23 12.61 7.94 15.58
C CYS A 23 12.26 8.04 17.08
N TYR A 24 11.06 8.51 17.43
CA TYR A 24 10.59 8.56 18.82
C TYR A 24 10.40 7.18 19.47
N HIS A 25 10.30 6.14 18.65
CA HIS A 25 10.21 4.75 19.09
C HIS A 25 11.56 3.99 19.01
N GLY A 26 12.68 4.71 18.83
CA GLY A 26 14.01 4.14 18.76
C GLY A 26 14.37 3.51 17.41
N VAL A 27 13.58 3.83 16.37
CA VAL A 27 13.90 3.45 14.99
C VAL A 27 15.05 4.32 14.50
N THR A 28 16.08 3.70 13.96
CA THR A 28 17.26 4.36 13.38
C THR A 28 17.41 4.13 11.89
N THR A 29 16.60 3.25 11.33
CA THR A 29 16.56 2.96 9.89
C THR A 29 15.13 2.68 9.46
N THR A 30 14.68 3.31 8.40
CA THR A 30 13.38 3.03 7.78
C THR A 30 13.55 2.51 6.37
N VAL A 31 12.64 1.63 5.97
CA VAL A 31 12.55 1.11 4.60
C VAL A 31 11.32 1.71 3.95
N MET A 32 11.52 2.47 2.88
CA MET A 32 10.47 3.14 2.10
C MET A 32 10.28 2.48 0.72
N GLY A 33 9.32 2.95 -0.06
CA GLY A 33 9.02 2.38 -1.37
C GLY A 33 8.26 1.06 -1.33
N ASN A 34 7.59 0.78 -0.23
CA ASN A 34 6.79 -0.44 -0.07
C ASN A 34 5.53 -0.43 -0.96
N CYS A 35 4.91 -1.58 -1.12
CA CYS A 35 3.61 -1.75 -1.80
C CYS A 35 3.57 -1.27 -3.27
N GLY A 36 4.72 -1.06 -3.89
CA GLY A 36 4.80 -0.53 -5.26
C GLY A 36 4.69 0.99 -5.35
N PHE A 37 4.80 1.71 -4.24
CA PHE A 37 4.67 3.15 -4.17
C PHE A 37 6.00 3.83 -3.88
N THR A 38 6.47 4.64 -4.84
CA THR A 38 7.66 5.48 -4.70
C THR A 38 7.47 6.76 -5.51
N LEU A 39 8.35 7.75 -5.33
CA LEU A 39 8.39 8.95 -6.14
C LEU A 39 9.30 8.84 -7.37
N ALA A 40 9.94 7.68 -7.56
CA ALA A 40 10.85 7.45 -8.67
C ALA A 40 10.77 6.00 -9.19
N PRO A 41 11.02 5.80 -10.51
CA PRO A 41 11.32 6.82 -11.50
C PRO A 41 10.08 7.65 -11.87
N CYS A 42 10.26 8.94 -12.16
CA CYS A 42 9.16 9.82 -12.56
C CYS A 42 9.67 11.14 -13.11
N ARG A 43 9.16 11.60 -14.24
CA ARG A 43 9.41 12.96 -14.76
C ARG A 43 8.60 13.96 -13.94
N GLU A 44 9.17 15.11 -13.63
CA GLU A 44 8.47 16.18 -12.90
C GLU A 44 7.13 16.54 -13.56
N SER A 45 7.10 16.65 -14.89
CA SER A 45 5.87 16.92 -15.65
C SER A 45 4.79 15.84 -15.52
N GLU A 46 5.14 14.64 -15.05
CA GLU A 46 4.26 13.48 -14.87
C GLU A 46 4.06 13.12 -13.40
N ALA A 47 4.52 13.95 -12.46
CA ALA A 47 4.40 13.73 -11.01
C ALA A 47 2.97 13.45 -10.55
N ASP A 48 1.98 14.00 -11.27
CA ASP A 48 0.56 13.72 -11.04
C ASP A 48 0.21 12.23 -11.09
N LEU A 49 0.83 11.46 -11.98
CA LEU A 49 0.59 10.02 -12.12
C LEU A 49 1.06 9.25 -10.88
N VAL A 50 2.19 9.68 -10.31
CA VAL A 50 2.73 9.09 -9.08
C VAL A 50 1.89 9.50 -7.88
N PHE A 51 1.52 10.77 -7.77
CA PHE A 51 0.69 11.26 -6.67
C PHE A 51 -0.67 10.59 -6.63
N ARG A 52 -1.31 10.33 -7.77
CA ARG A 52 -2.58 9.58 -7.82
C ARG A 52 -2.47 8.18 -7.21
N ASN A 53 -1.34 7.49 -7.40
CA ASN A 53 -1.13 6.18 -6.80
C ASN A 53 -0.96 6.26 -5.27
N LEU A 54 -0.31 7.31 -4.76
CA LEU A 54 0.03 7.47 -3.34
C LEU A 54 -1.11 8.06 -2.52
N GLU A 55 -1.79 9.07 -3.04
CA GLU A 55 -2.67 9.95 -2.28
C GLU A 55 -3.74 9.21 -1.50
N ARG A 56 -4.45 8.28 -2.14
CA ARG A 56 -5.51 7.51 -1.48
C ARG A 56 -5.04 6.18 -0.91
N ALA A 57 -4.06 5.56 -1.54
CA ALA A 57 -3.59 4.25 -1.12
C ALA A 57 -2.87 4.33 0.24
N GLU A 58 -2.17 5.45 0.49
CA GLU A 58 -1.34 5.65 1.68
C GLU A 58 -1.72 6.90 2.48
N ASP A 59 -2.85 7.53 2.14
CA ASP A 59 -3.40 8.71 2.84
C ASP A 59 -2.42 9.91 2.90
N ILE A 60 -1.58 10.07 1.87
CA ILE A 60 -0.60 11.15 1.78
C ILE A 60 -1.19 12.30 0.95
N SER A 61 -1.43 13.44 1.59
CA SER A 61 -1.99 14.61 0.92
C SER A 61 -1.17 15.05 -0.30
N ARG A 62 -1.83 15.13 -1.47
CA ARG A 62 -1.24 15.69 -2.69
C ARG A 62 -0.69 17.11 -2.47
N GLY A 63 -1.42 17.95 -1.71
CA GLY A 63 -0.97 19.29 -1.37
C GLY A 63 0.31 19.29 -0.57
N ALA A 64 0.45 18.37 0.39
CA ALA A 64 1.69 18.23 1.16
C ALA A 64 2.86 17.78 0.28
N MET A 65 2.63 16.86 -0.67
CA MET A 65 3.67 16.43 -1.59
C MET A 65 4.11 17.56 -2.53
N LEU A 66 3.18 18.32 -3.08
CA LEU A 66 3.47 19.45 -3.97
C LEU A 66 4.25 20.57 -3.27
N GLU A 67 3.93 20.86 -2.01
CA GLU A 67 4.60 21.91 -1.23
C GLU A 67 5.92 21.44 -0.64
N GLY A 68 5.97 20.17 -0.20
CA GLY A 68 7.11 19.62 0.54
C GLY A 68 8.25 19.12 -0.32
N ILE A 69 8.04 18.89 -1.61
CA ILE A 69 9.02 18.28 -2.51
C ILE A 69 9.59 19.32 -3.48
N ASN A 70 10.90 19.54 -3.40
CA ASN A 70 11.63 20.22 -4.45
C ASN A 70 12.14 19.16 -5.44
N TRP A 71 11.42 18.97 -6.56
CA TRP A 71 11.67 17.89 -7.52
C TRP A 71 13.02 18.06 -8.24
N GLN A 72 13.92 17.09 -8.13
CA GLN A 72 15.29 17.15 -8.67
C GLN A 72 15.73 15.82 -9.31
N TRP A 73 14.80 14.93 -9.69
CA TRP A 73 15.11 13.62 -10.24
C TRP A 73 14.15 13.24 -11.37
N GLU A 74 14.58 12.34 -12.21
CA GLU A 74 13.75 11.59 -13.15
C GLU A 74 13.89 10.09 -12.92
N THR A 75 15.12 9.62 -12.72
CA THR A 75 15.45 8.21 -12.51
C THR A 75 15.49 7.87 -11.01
N TYR A 76 15.48 6.57 -10.71
CA TYR A 76 15.63 6.11 -9.33
C TYR A 76 17.02 6.43 -8.73
N PRO A 77 18.14 6.27 -9.46
CA PRO A 77 19.44 6.73 -8.98
C PRO A 77 19.46 8.22 -8.58
N GLU A 78 18.91 9.10 -9.40
CA GLU A 78 18.83 10.53 -9.09
C GLU A 78 17.97 10.83 -7.85
N TYR A 79 16.88 10.06 -7.66
CA TYR A 79 16.07 10.14 -6.45
C TYR A 79 16.88 9.75 -5.20
N MET A 80 17.66 8.67 -5.27
CA MET A 80 18.56 8.27 -4.18
C MET A 80 19.58 9.37 -3.86
N ASP A 81 20.15 10.00 -4.88
CA ASP A 81 21.07 11.13 -4.73
C ASP A 81 20.37 12.36 -4.10
N ALA A 82 19.11 12.61 -4.46
CA ALA A 82 18.32 13.68 -3.86
C ALA A 82 18.03 13.39 -2.37
N VAL A 83 17.65 12.17 -2.05
CA VAL A 83 17.47 11.73 -0.65
C VAL A 83 18.78 11.79 0.12
N ASP A 84 19.92 11.46 -0.51
CA ASP A 84 21.21 11.50 0.17
C ASP A 84 21.67 12.91 0.55
N LYS A 85 21.31 13.91 -0.24
CA LYS A 85 21.59 15.32 0.04
C LYS A 85 20.76 15.90 1.19
N VAL A 86 19.63 15.29 1.54
CA VAL A 86 18.79 15.75 2.66
C VAL A 86 19.51 15.48 3.99
N PRO A 87 19.66 16.46 4.91
CA PRO A 87 20.19 16.20 6.23
C PRO A 87 19.22 15.34 7.03
N LYS A 88 19.59 14.10 7.30
CA LYS A 88 18.71 13.07 7.87
C LYS A 88 19.08 12.71 9.30
N GLY A 89 18.07 12.57 10.17
CA GLY A 89 18.24 12.11 11.55
C GLY A 89 18.24 10.58 11.71
N ILE A 90 17.73 9.85 10.71
CA ILE A 90 17.73 8.38 10.65
C ILE A 90 18.19 7.92 9.25
N ASN A 91 18.52 6.64 9.13
CA ASN A 91 18.89 6.07 7.83
C ASN A 91 17.65 5.71 7.03
N TYR A 92 17.75 5.80 5.70
CA TYR A 92 16.72 5.40 4.75
C TYR A 92 17.27 4.35 3.79
N ALA A 93 16.46 3.34 3.50
CA ALA A 93 16.66 2.38 2.43
C ALA A 93 15.37 2.29 1.62
N GLY A 94 15.43 2.03 0.33
CA GLY A 94 14.23 2.09 -0.50
C GLY A 94 14.14 1.00 -1.56
N TYR A 95 12.89 0.61 -1.85
CA TYR A 95 12.54 -0.20 -3.01
C TYR A 95 12.26 0.70 -4.22
N ILE A 96 12.51 0.20 -5.44
CA ILE A 96 11.87 0.77 -6.62
C ILE A 96 10.43 0.26 -6.72
N GLY A 97 9.46 1.18 -6.80
CA GLY A 97 8.03 0.86 -6.75
C GLY A 97 7.41 0.62 -8.11
N HIS A 98 6.64 -0.46 -8.24
CA HIS A 98 6.04 -0.89 -9.48
C HIS A 98 5.06 0.12 -10.09
N SER A 99 4.25 0.81 -9.27
CA SER A 99 3.31 1.81 -9.77
C SER A 99 4.03 2.99 -10.43
N ALA A 100 5.09 3.51 -9.80
CA ALA A 100 5.92 4.56 -10.36
C ALA A 100 6.65 4.09 -11.62
N LEU A 101 7.22 2.89 -11.60
CA LEU A 101 7.91 2.28 -12.74
C LEU A 101 6.97 2.16 -13.96
N ARG A 102 5.75 1.66 -13.76
CA ARG A 102 4.77 1.55 -14.84
C ARG A 102 4.35 2.90 -15.40
N THR A 103 4.06 3.88 -14.54
CA THR A 103 3.66 5.22 -14.99
C THR A 103 4.80 5.95 -15.69
N TYR A 104 6.03 5.76 -15.26
CA TYR A 104 7.22 6.32 -15.93
C TYR A 104 7.41 5.79 -17.35
N VAL A 105 7.20 4.49 -17.58
CA VAL A 105 7.39 3.85 -18.88
C VAL A 105 6.18 3.99 -19.79
N MET A 106 4.97 3.87 -19.23
CA MET A 106 3.72 3.72 -19.99
C MET A 106 2.82 4.97 -19.94
N GLY A 107 3.09 5.94 -19.06
CA GLY A 107 2.23 7.10 -18.81
C GLY A 107 0.83 6.66 -18.36
N GLU A 108 -0.22 7.33 -18.85
CA GLU A 108 -1.62 6.99 -18.53
C GLU A 108 -2.03 5.56 -18.93
N ARG A 109 -1.35 4.93 -19.90
CA ARG A 109 -1.60 3.53 -20.27
C ARG A 109 -1.40 2.56 -19.10
N ALA A 110 -0.55 2.94 -18.13
CA ALA A 110 -0.25 2.14 -16.95
C ALA A 110 -1.48 1.75 -16.12
N PHE A 111 -2.54 2.55 -16.19
CA PHE A 111 -3.78 2.32 -15.42
C PHE A 111 -4.82 1.46 -16.15
N ALA A 112 -4.57 1.02 -17.39
CA ALA A 112 -5.58 0.32 -18.16
C ALA A 112 -5.04 -0.75 -19.13
N GLN A 113 -3.73 -0.76 -19.43
CA GLN A 113 -3.18 -1.61 -20.49
C GLN A 113 -2.05 -2.51 -19.98
N ASN A 114 -1.88 -3.64 -20.67
CA ASN A 114 -0.68 -4.46 -20.51
C ASN A 114 0.52 -3.77 -21.19
N PRO A 115 1.76 -4.01 -20.71
CA PRO A 115 2.95 -3.49 -21.33
C PRO A 115 3.21 -4.15 -22.69
N THR A 116 3.84 -3.40 -23.58
CA THR A 116 4.49 -3.95 -24.78
C THR A 116 5.84 -4.56 -24.42
N ASP A 117 6.46 -5.29 -25.38
CA ASP A 117 7.82 -5.82 -25.18
C ASP A 117 8.86 -4.72 -24.94
N ASP A 118 8.67 -3.54 -25.56
CA ASP A 118 9.53 -2.38 -25.33
C ASP A 118 9.31 -1.78 -23.93
N ASP A 119 8.08 -1.67 -23.47
CA ASP A 119 7.76 -1.26 -22.10
C ASP A 119 8.39 -2.23 -21.08
N MET A 120 8.27 -3.54 -21.30
CA MET A 120 8.87 -4.55 -20.43
C MET A 120 10.40 -4.44 -20.39
N ARG A 121 11.02 -4.22 -21.53
CA ARG A 121 12.47 -4.02 -21.62
C ARG A 121 12.91 -2.78 -20.84
N ALA A 122 12.17 -1.68 -20.98
CA ALA A 122 12.45 -0.43 -20.27
C ALA A 122 12.30 -0.60 -18.76
N MET A 123 11.21 -1.23 -18.28
CA MET A 123 10.98 -1.50 -16.86
C MET A 123 12.09 -2.39 -16.26
N LYS A 124 12.46 -3.47 -16.95
CA LYS A 124 13.55 -4.37 -16.49
C LYS A 124 14.90 -3.64 -16.39
N ASN A 125 15.21 -2.75 -17.32
CA ASN A 125 16.45 -1.97 -17.28
C ASN A 125 16.43 -0.97 -16.12
N ALA A 126 15.33 -0.24 -15.91
CA ALA A 126 15.23 0.71 -14.81
C ALA A 126 15.34 0.01 -13.43
N VAL A 127 14.82 -1.22 -13.29
CA VAL A 127 15.01 -2.01 -12.06
C VAL A 127 16.48 -2.41 -11.87
N ARG A 128 17.18 -2.86 -12.91
CA ARG A 128 18.61 -3.18 -12.80
C ARG A 128 19.44 -1.95 -12.41
N GLU A 129 19.17 -0.79 -13.02
CA GLU A 129 19.81 0.48 -12.68
C GLU A 129 19.54 0.87 -11.22
N ALA A 130 18.29 0.76 -10.77
CA ALA A 130 17.92 1.05 -9.37
C ALA A 130 18.69 0.14 -8.38
N ILE A 131 18.76 -1.17 -8.65
CA ILE A 131 19.51 -2.10 -7.79
C ILE A 131 21.00 -1.75 -7.76
N HIS A 132 21.61 -1.44 -8.90
CA HIS A 132 23.01 -1.03 -8.96
C HIS A 132 23.27 0.30 -8.24
N ALA A 133 22.29 1.20 -8.20
CA ALA A 133 22.36 2.46 -7.45
C ALA A 133 22.11 2.31 -5.94
N GLY A 134 21.75 1.11 -5.46
CA GLY A 134 21.55 0.84 -4.03
C GLY A 134 20.12 0.65 -3.58
N ALA A 135 19.15 0.55 -4.51
CA ALA A 135 17.81 0.08 -4.15
C ALA A 135 17.89 -1.30 -3.50
N ILE A 136 17.19 -1.48 -2.38
CA ILE A 136 17.20 -2.79 -1.67
C ILE A 136 16.33 -3.85 -2.35
N GLY A 137 15.58 -3.47 -3.38
CA GLY A 137 14.73 -4.39 -4.13
C GLY A 137 13.65 -3.70 -4.95
N PHE A 138 12.67 -4.50 -5.35
CA PHE A 138 11.49 -4.12 -6.11
C PHE A 138 10.23 -4.39 -5.31
N SER A 139 9.26 -3.46 -5.36
CA SER A 139 8.00 -3.62 -4.65
C SER A 139 6.78 -3.53 -5.55
N THR A 140 5.69 -4.22 -5.20
CA THR A 140 4.42 -4.17 -5.94
C THR A 140 3.21 -4.26 -5.02
N SER A 141 2.01 -4.04 -5.56
CA SER A 141 0.75 -4.25 -4.86
C SER A 141 -0.15 -5.25 -5.57
N ARG A 142 -0.78 -6.11 -4.77
CA ARG A 142 -1.94 -6.93 -5.14
C ARG A 142 -3.13 -6.68 -4.19
N SER A 143 -3.00 -5.70 -3.30
CA SER A 143 -4.02 -5.40 -2.29
C SER A 143 -5.27 -4.78 -2.93
N PRO A 144 -6.48 -5.31 -2.67
CA PRO A 144 -7.72 -4.74 -3.20
C PRO A 144 -8.03 -3.35 -2.65
N SER A 145 -7.44 -2.96 -1.50
CA SER A 145 -7.63 -1.64 -0.91
C SER A 145 -6.85 -0.52 -1.61
N HIS A 146 -5.83 -0.86 -2.43
CA HIS A 146 -5.03 0.15 -3.10
C HIS A 146 -5.73 0.65 -4.37
N MET A 147 -6.27 1.85 -4.27
CA MET A 147 -6.98 2.57 -5.33
C MET A 147 -6.36 3.95 -5.49
N THR A 148 -6.47 4.51 -6.69
CA THR A 148 -6.08 5.90 -6.96
C THR A 148 -7.07 6.90 -6.39
N SER A 149 -6.67 8.17 -6.26
CA SER A 149 -7.56 9.23 -5.79
C SER A 149 -8.78 9.47 -6.70
N ASP A 150 -8.67 9.12 -7.97
CA ASP A 150 -9.77 9.17 -8.96
C ASP A 150 -10.58 7.85 -9.07
N ASN A 151 -10.50 6.98 -8.08
CA ASN A 151 -11.22 5.70 -7.95
C ASN A 151 -10.88 4.63 -9.00
N ARG A 152 -9.72 4.70 -9.63
CA ARG A 152 -9.20 3.61 -10.46
C ARG A 152 -8.31 2.67 -9.63
N ILE A 153 -8.02 1.52 -10.18
CA ILE A 153 -7.03 0.59 -9.64
C ILE A 153 -5.63 1.22 -9.79
N VAL A 154 -4.78 1.15 -8.75
CA VAL A 154 -3.40 1.64 -8.85
C VAL A 154 -2.62 0.89 -9.94
N ALA A 155 -1.67 1.56 -10.59
CA ALA A 155 -1.00 1.06 -11.78
C ALA A 155 -0.39 -0.34 -11.61
N SER A 156 0.23 -0.66 -10.47
CA SER A 156 0.81 -1.97 -10.19
C SER A 156 -0.21 -3.12 -10.14
N ARG A 157 -1.46 -2.84 -9.77
CA ARG A 157 -2.53 -3.86 -9.72
C ARG A 157 -3.12 -4.21 -11.08
N VAL A 158 -2.95 -3.34 -12.07
CA VAL A 158 -3.35 -3.61 -13.47
C VAL A 158 -2.40 -4.61 -14.13
N ALA A 159 -1.16 -4.69 -13.65
CA ALA A 159 -0.14 -5.57 -14.19
C ALA A 159 -0.54 -7.05 -14.11
N PRO A 160 -0.38 -7.84 -15.18
CA PRO A 160 -0.48 -9.29 -15.11
C PRO A 160 0.62 -9.87 -14.21
N ASP A 161 0.39 -11.07 -13.66
CA ASP A 161 1.37 -11.71 -12.77
C ASP A 161 2.69 -12.00 -13.50
N GLU A 162 2.65 -12.28 -14.80
CA GLU A 162 3.85 -12.51 -15.63
C GLU A 162 4.76 -11.28 -15.68
N GLU A 163 4.21 -10.07 -15.79
CA GLU A 163 5.00 -8.83 -15.75
C GLU A 163 5.80 -8.74 -14.44
N VAL A 164 5.17 -9.04 -13.31
CA VAL A 164 5.86 -9.02 -12.01
C VAL A 164 6.95 -10.07 -11.95
N CYS A 165 6.67 -11.28 -12.42
CA CYS A 165 7.66 -12.37 -12.46
C CYS A 165 8.87 -12.01 -13.32
N GLU A 166 8.65 -11.43 -14.50
CA GLU A 166 9.72 -10.99 -15.42
C GLU A 166 10.59 -9.88 -14.81
N ILE A 167 9.99 -8.94 -14.09
CA ILE A 167 10.73 -7.88 -13.40
C ILE A 167 11.55 -8.48 -12.24
N VAL A 168 10.98 -9.40 -11.46
CA VAL A 168 11.71 -10.07 -10.35
C VAL A 168 12.85 -10.95 -10.89
N ARG A 169 12.67 -11.61 -12.04
CA ARG A 169 13.76 -12.34 -12.72
C ARG A 169 14.89 -11.37 -13.11
N ALA A 170 14.54 -10.23 -13.71
CA ALA A 170 15.54 -9.21 -14.10
C ALA A 170 16.28 -8.62 -12.89
N MET A 171 15.60 -8.45 -11.76
CA MET A 171 16.25 -8.11 -10.49
C MET A 171 17.16 -9.25 -10.02
N GLY A 172 16.72 -10.51 -10.14
CA GLY A 172 17.49 -11.70 -9.76
C GLY A 172 18.81 -11.82 -10.50
N GLU A 173 18.87 -11.45 -11.78
CA GLU A 173 20.08 -11.43 -12.61
C GLU A 173 21.18 -10.52 -12.04
N THR A 174 20.84 -9.49 -11.29
CA THR A 174 21.81 -8.61 -10.62
C THR A 174 22.51 -9.26 -9.42
N GLY A 175 22.03 -10.42 -8.96
CA GLY A 175 22.51 -11.09 -7.75
C GLY A 175 22.05 -10.45 -6.45
N ALA A 176 21.27 -9.36 -6.49
CA ALA A 176 20.80 -8.58 -5.33
C ALA A 176 19.29 -8.33 -5.37
N GLY A 177 18.77 -7.69 -4.33
CA GLY A 177 17.39 -7.24 -4.23
C GLY A 177 16.47 -8.17 -3.46
N ILE A 178 15.42 -7.58 -2.90
CA ILE A 178 14.31 -8.21 -2.19
C ILE A 178 13.03 -7.92 -2.97
N PHE A 179 12.17 -8.90 -3.17
CA PHE A 179 10.84 -8.68 -3.71
C PHE A 179 9.84 -8.46 -2.58
N GLN A 180 9.28 -7.24 -2.51
CA GLN A 180 8.26 -6.88 -1.51
C GLN A 180 6.90 -6.73 -2.18
N LEU A 181 5.82 -7.17 -1.52
CA LEU A 181 4.48 -6.97 -2.05
C LEU A 181 3.42 -6.73 -0.98
N ALA A 182 2.43 -5.88 -1.32
CA ALA A 182 1.16 -5.83 -0.62
C ALA A 182 0.28 -6.98 -1.12
N MET A 183 -0.11 -7.88 -0.20
CA MET A 183 -0.77 -9.14 -0.52
C MET A 183 -2.18 -8.94 -1.07
N LYS A 184 -2.54 -9.78 -2.04
CA LYS A 184 -3.94 -9.97 -2.42
C LYS A 184 -4.72 -10.61 -1.27
N ARG A 185 -6.04 -10.51 -1.36
CA ARG A 185 -6.96 -11.21 -0.48
C ARG A 185 -7.71 -12.27 -1.28
N GLY A 186 -8.17 -13.31 -0.62
CA GLY A 186 -8.90 -14.39 -1.30
C GLY A 186 -9.21 -15.55 -0.38
N GLU A 187 -9.85 -16.56 -0.94
CA GLU A 187 -10.12 -17.82 -0.27
C GLU A 187 -8.81 -18.58 0.04
N THR A 188 -8.86 -19.44 1.05
CA THR A 188 -7.67 -20.10 1.60
C THR A 188 -6.87 -20.84 0.53
N ASP A 189 -7.52 -21.64 -0.31
CA ASP A 189 -6.85 -22.44 -1.34
C ASP A 189 -6.16 -21.53 -2.38
N ALA A 190 -6.86 -20.52 -2.89
CA ALA A 190 -6.29 -19.56 -3.82
C ALA A 190 -5.11 -18.76 -3.23
N MET A 191 -5.14 -18.53 -1.92
CA MET A 191 -4.02 -17.90 -1.23
C MET A 191 -2.84 -18.85 -1.06
N LEU A 192 -3.08 -20.14 -0.75
CA LEU A 192 -2.03 -21.16 -0.68
C LEU A 192 -1.33 -21.34 -2.04
N ASP A 193 -2.07 -21.40 -3.14
CA ASP A 193 -1.52 -21.44 -4.50
C ASP A 193 -0.65 -20.21 -4.79
N PHE A 194 -1.11 -19.04 -4.37
CA PHE A 194 -0.34 -17.81 -4.53
C PHE A 194 0.95 -17.81 -3.69
N TYR A 195 0.92 -18.25 -2.45
CA TYR A 195 2.12 -18.41 -1.62
C TYR A 195 3.10 -19.42 -2.23
N GLN A 196 2.58 -20.52 -2.82
CA GLN A 196 3.41 -21.48 -3.53
C GLN A 196 4.10 -20.85 -4.73
N SER A 197 3.39 -20.04 -5.55
CA SER A 197 3.99 -19.35 -6.69
C SER A 197 5.09 -18.38 -6.29
N LEU A 198 4.93 -17.67 -5.15
CA LEU A 198 5.98 -16.82 -4.59
C LEU A 198 7.20 -17.62 -4.14
N ALA A 199 6.98 -18.81 -3.54
CA ALA A 199 8.06 -19.69 -3.14
C ALA A 199 8.85 -20.21 -4.35
N ASP A 200 8.15 -20.57 -5.42
CA ASP A 200 8.79 -21.03 -6.65
C ASP A 200 9.59 -19.92 -7.33
N LEU A 201 9.04 -18.69 -7.40
CA LEU A 201 9.76 -17.53 -7.91
C LEU A 201 10.99 -17.19 -7.04
N SER A 202 10.89 -17.31 -5.71
CA SER A 202 12.03 -17.13 -4.80
C SER A 202 13.14 -18.15 -5.05
N LYS A 203 12.80 -19.43 -5.24
CA LYS A 203 13.75 -20.50 -5.55
C LYS A 203 14.40 -20.29 -6.93
N GLU A 204 13.61 -19.95 -7.93
CA GLU A 204 14.07 -19.69 -9.30
C GLU A 204 15.09 -18.55 -9.34
N THR A 205 14.79 -17.43 -8.70
CA THR A 205 15.60 -16.22 -8.78
C THR A 205 16.68 -16.12 -7.70
N GLY A 206 16.58 -16.93 -6.64
CA GLY A 206 17.41 -16.83 -5.44
C GLY A 206 17.13 -15.59 -4.60
N ARG A 207 16.05 -14.84 -4.90
CA ARG A 207 15.73 -13.57 -4.20
C ARG A 207 14.78 -13.78 -3.04
N PRO A 208 15.00 -13.07 -1.93
CA PRO A 208 14.04 -13.03 -0.84
C PRO A 208 12.71 -12.39 -1.29
N VAL A 209 11.62 -12.93 -0.76
CA VAL A 209 10.27 -12.37 -0.90
C VAL A 209 9.75 -11.95 0.46
N THR A 210 9.18 -10.76 0.57
CA THR A 210 8.60 -10.27 1.82
C THR A 210 7.25 -9.62 1.62
N PHE A 211 6.34 -9.80 2.59
CA PHE A 211 5.00 -9.21 2.58
C PHE A 211 4.41 -9.16 3.99
N GLY A 212 3.40 -8.30 4.17
CA GLY A 212 2.65 -8.22 5.41
C GLY A 212 1.77 -9.45 5.64
N SER A 213 1.81 -9.99 6.85
CA SER A 213 0.94 -11.11 7.28
C SER A 213 0.10 -10.68 8.47
N LEU A 214 -1.19 -10.99 8.44
CA LEU A 214 -2.15 -10.62 9.46
C LEU A 214 -2.93 -11.85 9.93
N SER A 215 -3.15 -11.93 11.23
CA SER A 215 -4.17 -12.80 11.80
C SER A 215 -5.51 -12.09 11.74
N ARG A 216 -6.51 -12.73 11.13
CA ARG A 216 -7.85 -12.16 10.97
C ARG A 216 -8.85 -12.85 11.90
N LYS A 217 -9.65 -12.08 12.61
CA LYS A 217 -10.70 -12.57 13.50
C LYS A 217 -11.73 -13.43 12.74
N GLU A 218 -12.03 -13.09 11.49
CA GLU A 218 -13.00 -13.76 10.62
C GLU A 218 -12.53 -15.13 10.11
N ARG A 219 -11.22 -15.36 10.10
CA ARG A 219 -10.61 -16.60 9.63
C ARG A 219 -9.55 -17.10 10.63
N PRO A 220 -10.01 -17.48 11.85
CA PRO A 220 -9.10 -17.92 12.92
C PRO A 220 -8.29 -19.13 12.45
N GLY A 221 -6.98 -19.09 12.62
CA GLY A 221 -6.09 -20.19 12.25
C GLY A 221 -5.66 -20.22 10.78
N GLN A 222 -6.23 -19.43 9.88
CA GLN A 222 -5.81 -19.37 8.47
C GLN A 222 -4.32 -18.99 8.34
N TRP A 223 -3.85 -18.03 9.15
CA TRP A 223 -2.44 -17.63 9.17
C TRP A 223 -1.49 -18.82 9.40
N LYS A 224 -1.92 -19.81 10.21
CA LYS A 224 -1.09 -20.97 10.53
C LYS A 224 -0.84 -21.83 9.30
N LEU A 225 -1.85 -22.04 8.46
CA LEU A 225 -1.70 -22.79 7.20
C LEU A 225 -0.69 -22.10 6.27
N PHE A 226 -0.70 -20.78 6.23
CA PHE A 226 0.25 -20.02 5.42
C PHE A 226 1.67 -20.12 5.97
N TYR A 227 1.84 -20.04 7.29
CA TYR A 227 3.16 -20.18 7.92
C TYR A 227 3.71 -21.61 7.75
N ASP A 228 2.86 -22.63 7.90
CA ASP A 228 3.26 -24.03 7.69
C ASP A 228 3.77 -24.25 6.23
N LEU A 229 3.11 -23.64 5.24
CA LEU A 229 3.56 -23.65 3.85
C LEU A 229 4.89 -22.91 3.68
N ILE A 230 5.01 -21.70 4.21
CA ILE A 230 6.22 -20.89 4.12
C ILE A 230 7.40 -21.60 4.75
N GLU A 231 7.24 -22.16 5.94
CA GLU A 231 8.30 -22.92 6.63
C GLU A 231 8.75 -24.12 5.80
N LYS A 232 7.80 -24.90 5.28
CA LYS A 232 8.07 -26.04 4.41
C LYS A 232 8.85 -25.63 3.16
N GLU A 233 8.45 -24.55 2.49
CA GLU A 233 9.10 -24.13 1.26
C GLU A 233 10.45 -23.45 1.51
N ASN A 234 10.62 -22.76 2.65
CA ASN A 234 11.93 -22.24 3.07
C ASN A 234 12.93 -23.38 3.35
N LEU A 235 12.49 -24.49 3.95
CA LEU A 235 13.32 -25.70 4.10
C LEU A 235 13.71 -26.31 2.74
N ARG A 236 12.98 -26.01 1.66
CA ARG A 236 13.25 -26.45 0.28
C ARG A 236 14.01 -25.41 -0.55
N GLY A 237 14.53 -24.38 0.09
CA GLY A 237 15.38 -23.37 -0.55
C GLY A 237 14.68 -22.08 -0.97
N ALA A 238 13.39 -21.90 -0.70
CA ALA A 238 12.76 -20.59 -0.81
C ALA A 238 13.28 -19.64 0.29
N ARG A 239 13.08 -18.35 0.09
CA ARG A 239 13.49 -17.29 1.04
C ARG A 239 12.32 -16.34 1.25
N ILE A 240 11.28 -16.80 1.95
CA ILE A 240 10.08 -16.01 2.23
C ILE A 240 10.11 -15.55 3.68
N PHE A 241 9.91 -14.25 3.88
CA PHE A 241 9.86 -13.60 5.18
C PHE A 241 8.59 -12.77 5.29
N THR A 242 7.87 -12.90 6.39
CA THR A 242 6.65 -12.12 6.62
C THR A 242 6.93 -10.95 7.56
N GLN A 243 6.25 -9.86 7.32
CA GLN A 243 6.24 -8.67 8.18
C GLN A 243 4.95 -8.70 9.02
N VAL A 244 5.08 -8.43 10.30
CA VAL A 244 3.94 -8.35 11.22
C VAL A 244 4.01 -7.03 11.98
N HIS A 245 2.85 -6.48 12.30
CA HIS A 245 2.78 -5.31 13.16
C HIS A 245 3.12 -5.67 14.62
N SER A 246 3.87 -4.81 15.27
CA SER A 246 4.13 -4.91 16.71
C SER A 246 2.96 -4.42 17.57
N ARG A 247 1.93 -3.87 16.96
CA ARG A 247 0.72 -3.31 17.58
C ARG A 247 -0.51 -3.64 16.73
N GLU A 248 -1.67 -3.38 17.28
CA GLU A 248 -2.93 -3.44 16.53
C GLU A 248 -2.96 -2.43 15.38
N ILE A 249 -3.69 -2.78 14.32
CA ILE A 249 -3.95 -1.87 13.21
C ILE A 249 -5.15 -1.00 13.58
N ASN A 250 -4.93 0.30 13.62
CA ASN A 250 -5.97 1.28 13.84
C ASN A 250 -6.06 2.22 12.65
N SER A 251 -7.28 2.61 12.29
CA SER A 251 -7.55 3.57 11.23
C SER A 251 -8.38 4.72 11.77
N LEU A 252 -7.97 5.95 11.49
CA LEU A 252 -8.76 7.13 11.78
C LEU A 252 -9.62 7.46 10.57
N LEU A 253 -10.93 7.48 10.76
CA LEU A 253 -11.92 7.69 9.72
C LEU A 253 -12.77 8.92 10.05
N SER A 254 -13.22 9.65 9.03
CA SER A 254 -14.07 10.81 9.22
C SER A 254 -14.97 11.07 8.02
N PHE A 255 -15.99 11.90 8.21
CA PHE A 255 -16.82 12.41 7.11
C PHE A 255 -16.08 13.38 6.17
N GLU A 256 -14.91 13.88 6.54
CA GLU A 256 -14.04 14.69 5.68
C GLU A 256 -13.19 13.81 4.74
N THR A 257 -12.82 12.63 5.20
CA THR A 257 -11.97 11.69 4.45
C THR A 257 -12.79 10.53 3.90
N SER A 258 -12.80 9.41 4.58
CA SER A 258 -13.57 8.22 4.20
C SER A 258 -14.24 7.59 5.40
N THR A 259 -15.32 6.87 5.15
CA THR A 259 -15.99 6.04 6.15
C THR A 259 -16.03 4.58 5.67
N PRO A 260 -16.16 3.60 6.57
CA PRO A 260 -16.25 2.20 6.16
C PRO A 260 -17.54 1.90 5.38
N PHE A 261 -18.45 2.87 5.27
CA PHE A 261 -19.74 2.72 4.62
C PHE A 261 -19.77 3.26 3.19
N ASP A 262 -18.70 3.90 2.72
CA ASP A 262 -18.62 4.58 1.42
C ASP A 262 -18.66 3.61 0.21
N HIS A 263 -18.92 2.32 0.44
CA HIS A 263 -19.05 1.30 -0.61
C HIS A 263 -20.51 0.92 -0.92
N TRP A 264 -21.47 1.28 -0.06
CA TRP A 264 -22.90 1.11 -0.36
C TRP A 264 -23.42 2.26 -1.21
N ASP A 265 -24.16 1.99 -2.27
CA ASP A 265 -24.67 3.02 -3.20
C ASP A 265 -25.34 4.19 -2.48
N VAL A 266 -26.18 3.89 -1.49
CA VAL A 266 -26.88 4.92 -0.70
C VAL A 266 -25.92 5.80 0.08
N TRP A 267 -24.84 5.22 0.63
CA TRP A 267 -23.78 5.98 1.29
C TRP A 267 -22.96 6.76 0.29
N CYS A 268 -22.59 6.16 -0.85
CA CYS A 268 -21.89 6.86 -1.94
C CYS A 268 -22.64 8.10 -2.38
N ASP A 269 -23.95 8.00 -2.61
CA ASP A 269 -24.77 9.15 -3.02
C ASP A 269 -24.88 10.21 -1.93
N PHE A 270 -25.02 9.80 -0.69
CA PHE A 270 -25.04 10.71 0.46
C PHE A 270 -23.70 11.45 0.62
N ARG A 271 -22.59 10.74 0.46
CA ARG A 271 -21.23 11.27 0.59
C ARG A 271 -20.82 12.26 -0.52
N LYS A 272 -21.50 12.28 -1.66
CA LYS A 272 -21.32 13.29 -2.71
C LYS A 272 -21.78 14.70 -2.28
N LEU A 273 -22.61 14.80 -1.24
CA LEU A 273 -23.08 16.08 -0.72
C LEU A 273 -21.94 16.83 -0.01
N PRO A 274 -21.91 18.19 -0.04
CA PRO A 274 -20.98 18.96 0.77
C PRO A 274 -21.08 18.59 2.25
N LEU A 275 -19.95 18.55 2.98
CA LEU A 275 -19.89 18.11 4.38
C LEU A 275 -20.91 18.81 5.29
N GLY A 276 -21.06 20.13 5.17
CA GLY A 276 -22.04 20.88 5.95
C GLY A 276 -23.49 20.43 5.70
N VAL A 277 -23.80 20.02 4.46
CA VAL A 277 -25.12 19.47 4.10
C VAL A 277 -25.29 18.06 4.67
N GLN A 278 -24.25 17.21 4.62
CA GLN A 278 -24.27 15.89 5.25
C GLN A 278 -24.57 16.01 6.74
N ILE A 279 -23.83 16.85 7.46
CA ILE A 279 -24.00 17.09 8.90
C ILE A 279 -25.42 17.61 9.19
N SER A 280 -25.91 18.60 8.44
CA SER A 280 -27.25 19.14 8.62
C SER A 280 -28.34 18.08 8.43
N LYS A 281 -28.26 17.29 7.35
CA LYS A 281 -29.21 16.20 7.08
C LYS A 281 -29.16 15.12 8.15
N LEU A 282 -27.97 14.71 8.60
CA LEU A 282 -27.83 13.73 9.67
C LEU A 282 -28.40 14.22 11.00
N ARG A 283 -28.36 15.52 11.27
CA ARG A 283 -28.96 16.10 12.51
C ARG A 283 -30.48 16.19 12.42
N SER A 284 -31.02 16.60 11.28
CA SER A 284 -32.44 16.94 11.13
C SER A 284 -33.33 15.80 10.61
N ASP A 285 -32.79 14.86 9.83
CA ASP A 285 -33.57 13.81 9.15
C ASP A 285 -33.39 12.44 9.82
N ALA A 286 -34.31 12.11 10.73
CA ALA A 286 -34.30 10.83 11.42
C ALA A 286 -34.62 9.62 10.52
N VAL A 287 -35.33 9.85 9.39
CA VAL A 287 -35.65 8.78 8.45
C VAL A 287 -34.41 8.41 7.66
N LEU A 288 -33.67 9.43 7.17
CA LEU A 288 -32.40 9.24 6.49
C LEU A 288 -31.39 8.53 7.41
N ARG A 289 -31.26 8.96 8.68
CA ARG A 289 -30.36 8.29 9.64
C ARG A 289 -30.67 6.81 9.79
N ARG A 290 -31.94 6.46 10.02
CA ARG A 290 -32.33 5.04 10.14
C ARG A 290 -32.04 4.24 8.88
N LYS A 291 -32.25 4.84 7.69
CA LYS A 291 -31.93 4.20 6.41
C LYS A 291 -30.42 3.93 6.27
N LEU A 292 -29.58 4.93 6.55
CA LEU A 292 -28.12 4.80 6.46
C LEU A 292 -27.57 3.78 7.45
N ILE A 293 -28.02 3.81 8.71
CA ILE A 293 -27.63 2.85 9.74
C ILE A 293 -28.08 1.44 9.35
N GLY A 294 -29.32 1.25 8.95
CA GLY A 294 -29.83 -0.06 8.58
C GLY A 294 -29.12 -0.69 7.37
N ILE A 295 -28.56 0.14 6.47
CA ILE A 295 -27.73 -0.36 5.37
C ILE A 295 -26.32 -0.69 5.86
N ALA A 296 -25.73 0.17 6.71
CA ALA A 296 -24.39 -0.05 7.26
C ALA A 296 -24.31 -1.31 8.13
N ASP A 297 -25.42 -1.73 8.71
CA ASP A 297 -25.53 -2.93 9.56
C ASP A 297 -25.70 -4.24 8.75
N GLN A 298 -25.73 -4.16 7.43
CA GLN A 298 -25.84 -5.34 6.57
C GLN A 298 -24.45 -5.84 6.16
N PRO A 299 -24.29 -7.16 5.93
CA PRO A 299 -23.10 -7.68 5.30
C PRO A 299 -22.92 -7.05 3.90
N TYR A 300 -21.71 -6.60 3.62
CA TYR A 300 -21.39 -6.07 2.29
C TYR A 300 -21.18 -7.22 1.31
N SER A 301 -21.84 -7.16 0.17
CA SER A 301 -21.77 -8.19 -0.89
C SER A 301 -21.07 -7.74 -2.18
N GLY A 302 -20.56 -6.52 -2.21
CA GLY A 302 -19.81 -5.99 -3.35
C GLY A 302 -18.34 -6.40 -3.39
N PRO A 303 -17.55 -5.82 -4.31
CA PRO A 303 -16.11 -6.06 -4.39
C PRO A 303 -15.39 -5.75 -3.08
N GLU A 304 -14.44 -6.60 -2.70
CA GLU A 304 -13.67 -6.40 -1.48
C GLU A 304 -12.93 -5.06 -1.51
N ALA A 305 -13.15 -4.23 -0.50
CA ALA A 305 -12.53 -2.93 -0.35
C ALA A 305 -12.27 -2.64 1.13
N TYR A 306 -11.46 -1.61 1.42
CA TYR A 306 -11.18 -1.21 2.79
C TYR A 306 -12.46 -0.85 3.55
N GLY A 307 -12.66 -1.46 4.70
CA GLY A 307 -13.87 -1.27 5.52
C GLY A 307 -15.14 -1.96 5.02
N ALA A 308 -15.14 -2.50 3.79
CA ALA A 308 -16.26 -3.24 3.22
C ALA A 308 -16.00 -4.75 3.33
N GLU A 309 -16.52 -5.36 4.36
CA GLU A 309 -16.34 -6.79 4.62
C GLU A 309 -17.67 -7.54 4.44
N PRO A 310 -17.66 -8.84 4.07
CA PRO A 310 -18.87 -9.63 3.88
C PRO A 310 -19.56 -10.01 5.19
N ARG A 311 -19.43 -9.20 6.22
CA ARG A 311 -20.05 -9.34 7.54
C ARG A 311 -20.51 -7.99 8.06
N PRO A 312 -21.49 -7.93 8.98
CA PRO A 312 -21.83 -6.70 9.68
C PRO A 312 -20.60 -6.11 10.40
N PRO A 313 -20.50 -4.78 10.50
CA PRO A 313 -19.44 -4.14 11.26
C PRO A 313 -19.43 -4.61 12.73
N ASP A 314 -18.22 -4.75 13.27
CA ASP A 314 -18.03 -4.97 14.72
C ASP A 314 -18.07 -3.60 15.41
N TRP A 315 -19.27 -3.18 15.77
CA TRP A 315 -19.52 -1.84 16.34
C TRP A 315 -18.72 -1.58 17.62
N ASP A 316 -18.36 -2.62 18.37
CA ASP A 316 -17.57 -2.50 19.60
C ASP A 316 -16.09 -2.19 19.32
N SER A 317 -15.63 -2.40 18.09
CA SER A 317 -14.28 -2.00 17.65
C SER A 317 -14.22 -0.61 17.00
N PHE A 318 -15.35 0.09 16.86
CA PHE A 318 -15.40 1.48 16.39
C PHE A 318 -15.53 2.43 17.58
N TYR A 319 -14.65 3.39 17.69
CA TYR A 319 -14.63 4.36 18.78
C TYR A 319 -14.92 5.77 18.27
N VAL A 320 -15.78 6.48 19.03
CA VAL A 320 -16.06 7.89 18.76
C VAL A 320 -14.88 8.71 19.28
N MET A 321 -14.21 9.45 18.39
CA MET A 321 -13.06 10.31 18.71
C MET A 321 -13.51 11.70 19.15
N ASP A 322 -14.40 11.78 20.15
CA ASP A 322 -14.87 13.03 20.76
C ASP A 322 -13.93 13.54 21.85
N GLN A 323 -13.04 12.69 22.36
CA GLN A 323 -12.00 13.04 23.34
C GLN A 323 -10.66 12.44 22.94
N ILE A 324 -9.69 13.30 22.63
CA ILE A 324 -8.31 12.92 22.32
C ILE A 324 -7.48 13.14 23.60
N PRO A 325 -6.57 12.21 23.98
CA PRO A 325 -6.09 11.06 23.19
C PRO A 325 -6.82 9.73 23.45
N ARG A 326 -7.84 9.68 24.28
CA ARG A 326 -8.49 8.42 24.67
C ARG A 326 -9.98 8.48 24.41
N PRO A 327 -10.48 7.80 23.37
CA PRO A 327 -11.91 7.63 23.19
C PRO A 327 -12.50 6.80 24.36
N HIS A 328 -13.67 7.16 24.86
CA HIS A 328 -14.26 6.56 26.04
C HIS A 328 -15.41 5.62 25.73
N ARG A 329 -15.95 5.63 24.51
CA ARG A 329 -17.07 4.74 24.16
C ARG A 329 -16.91 4.20 22.74
N SER A 330 -17.36 2.98 22.55
CA SER A 330 -17.54 2.39 21.24
C SER A 330 -18.81 2.91 20.57
N VAL A 331 -18.94 2.67 19.27
CA VAL A 331 -20.19 2.96 18.54
C VAL A 331 -21.27 1.95 18.93
N GLY A 332 -20.91 0.76 19.41
CA GLY A 332 -21.82 -0.28 19.88
C GLY A 332 -22.53 0.07 21.19
N GLU A 333 -21.92 0.91 22.05
CA GLU A 333 -22.55 1.47 23.27
C GLU A 333 -23.58 2.54 22.91
#